data_f5d08ddc754c9a7331e899401c4931fb
#
_entry.id   f5d08ddc754c9a7331e899401c4931fb
#
_cell.length_a   1.000
_cell.length_b   1.000
_cell.length_c   1.000
_cell.angle_alpha   90.00
_cell.angle_beta   90.00
_cell.angle_gamma   90.00
#
_symmetry.space_group_name_H-M   'P 1'
#
loop_
_entity.id
_entity.type
_entity.pdbx_description
1 polymer ?
#
loop_
_entity_poly.entity_id
_entity_poly.type
_entity_poly.pdbx_seq_one_letter_code
_entity_poly.pdbx_strand_id
1 'polypeptide(L)'
;LLSLLSTVACLVMSYPLAMILSKLKGNKSQLIVLIFIIPMWMNFLLRTMAWQTLLEKNGVINTVLRFLHLPTLRIINTPYAIILGMIYNFLPFMLLPIYNSLIKVDLSVIQAAEDLGANKFQTFTKVIWKLSIPGVLNGIMMVFLLSISTFVIPKLLGGGQYMLIGNLIESQFISVGDWNF
;
A
#
# COMPACT_ATOMS: atom_id res chain seq x y z
N LEU A 1 5.69 -13.97 5.26
CA LEU A 1 5.29 -13.13 6.39
C LEU A 1 5.32 -11.64 6.03
N LEU A 2 6.44 -11.12 5.47
CA LEU A 2 6.58 -9.70 5.10
C LEU A 2 5.51 -9.24 4.10
N SER A 3 5.22 -10.04 3.06
CA SER A 3 4.18 -9.74 2.09
C SER A 3 2.79 -9.63 2.72
N LEU A 4 2.48 -10.52 3.67
CA LEU A 4 1.20 -10.50 4.38
C LEU A 4 1.10 -9.27 5.29
N LEU A 5 2.16 -8.95 6.04
CA LEU A 5 2.22 -7.74 6.88
C LEU A 5 2.06 -6.47 6.05
N SER A 6 2.74 -6.39 4.90
CA SER A 6 2.61 -5.25 3.98
C SER A 6 1.20 -5.12 3.42
N THR A 7 0.56 -6.24 3.07
CA THR A 7 -0.84 -6.25 2.57
C THR A 7 -1.81 -5.76 3.64
N VAL A 8 -1.67 -6.26 4.88
CA VAL A 8 -2.50 -5.81 6.01
C VAL A 8 -2.27 -4.32 6.30
N ALA A 9 -1.02 -3.88 6.31
CA ALA A 9 -0.70 -2.47 6.52
C ALA A 9 -1.27 -1.57 5.41
N CYS A 10 -1.16 -1.99 4.14
CA CYS A 10 -1.80 -1.31 3.01
C CYS A 10 -3.32 -1.22 3.20
N LEU A 11 -3.98 -2.30 3.63
CA LEU A 11 -5.42 -2.33 3.86
C LEU A 11 -5.83 -1.34 4.97
N VAL A 12 -5.14 -1.39 6.10
CA VAL A 12 -5.41 -0.51 7.26
C VAL A 12 -5.26 0.97 6.89
N MET A 13 -4.29 1.31 6.03
CA MET A 13 -4.09 2.69 5.57
C MET A 13 -5.05 3.09 4.44
N SER A 14 -5.27 2.20 3.47
CA SER A 14 -6.08 2.51 2.28
C SER A 14 -7.57 2.59 2.57
N TYR A 15 -8.09 1.78 3.50
CA TYR A 15 -9.53 1.73 3.76
C TYR A 15 -10.07 3.05 4.35
N PRO A 16 -9.49 3.64 5.43
CA PRO A 16 -9.91 4.94 5.93
C PRO A 16 -9.74 6.05 4.88
N LEU A 17 -8.64 6.00 4.13
CA LEU A 17 -8.37 6.97 3.07
C LEU A 17 -9.42 6.90 1.97
N ALA A 18 -9.73 5.70 1.47
CA ALA A 18 -10.79 5.48 0.47
C ALA A 18 -12.16 5.94 0.98
N MET A 19 -12.46 5.71 2.27
CA MET A 19 -13.71 6.14 2.89
C MET A 19 -13.82 7.67 2.99
N ILE A 20 -12.73 8.36 3.29
CA ILE A 20 -12.69 9.83 3.29
C ILE A 20 -12.89 10.34 1.85
N LEU A 21 -12.16 9.77 0.90
CA LEU A 21 -12.23 10.16 -0.51
C LEU A 21 -13.62 9.93 -1.12
N SER A 22 -14.29 8.82 -0.78
CA SER A 22 -15.63 8.53 -1.29
C SER A 22 -16.70 9.52 -0.81
N LYS A 23 -16.47 10.20 0.31
CA LYS A 23 -17.40 11.23 0.84
C LYS A 23 -17.18 12.63 0.26
N LEU A 24 -16.06 12.86 -0.43
CA LEU A 24 -15.78 14.16 -1.04
C LEU A 24 -16.65 14.36 -2.28
N LYS A 25 -17.35 15.51 -2.34
CA LYS A 25 -18.23 15.87 -3.46
C LYS A 25 -17.42 16.45 -4.63
N GLY A 26 -17.87 16.12 -5.86
CA GLY A 26 -17.34 16.68 -7.11
C GLY A 26 -15.94 16.17 -7.49
N ASN A 27 -15.23 16.96 -8.32
CA ASN A 27 -13.93 16.59 -8.89
C ASN A 27 -12.78 16.49 -7.87
N LYS A 28 -12.97 16.95 -6.63
CA LYS A 28 -11.92 16.92 -5.59
C LYS A 28 -11.47 15.51 -5.26
N SER A 29 -12.39 14.58 -5.16
CA SER A 29 -12.09 13.17 -4.89
C SER A 29 -11.22 12.57 -6.00
N GLN A 30 -11.59 12.80 -7.26
CA GLN A 30 -10.85 12.30 -8.42
C GLN A 30 -9.45 12.91 -8.51
N LEU A 31 -9.31 14.21 -8.23
CA LEU A 31 -8.00 14.89 -8.21
C LEU A 31 -7.07 14.29 -7.15
N ILE A 32 -7.58 14.03 -5.94
CA ILE A 32 -6.76 13.44 -4.88
C ILE A 32 -6.37 12.00 -5.25
N VAL A 33 -7.29 11.21 -5.79
CA VAL A 33 -6.97 9.85 -6.28
C VAL A 33 -5.89 9.91 -7.37
N LEU A 34 -5.96 10.87 -8.29
CA LEU A 34 -4.92 11.11 -9.31
C LEU A 34 -3.54 11.37 -8.67
N ILE A 35 -3.47 12.17 -7.60
CA ILE A 35 -2.20 12.44 -6.88
C ILE A 35 -1.57 11.13 -6.37
N PHE A 36 -2.38 10.15 -5.92
CA PHE A 36 -1.87 8.84 -5.53
C PHE A 36 -1.43 7.97 -6.72
N ILE A 37 -1.98 8.21 -7.90
CA ILE A 37 -1.65 7.46 -9.13
C ILE A 37 -0.42 8.04 -9.84
N ILE A 38 -0.22 9.36 -9.82
CA ILE A 38 0.89 10.03 -10.52
C ILE A 38 2.26 9.38 -10.23
N PRO A 39 2.62 9.07 -8.97
CA PRO A 39 3.89 8.40 -8.69
C PRO A 39 4.05 7.04 -9.38
N MET A 40 2.96 6.38 -9.75
CA MET A 40 3.03 5.07 -10.44
C MET A 40 3.56 5.18 -11.88
N TRP A 41 3.47 6.35 -12.50
CA TRP A 41 4.02 6.60 -13.84
C TRP A 41 5.55 6.71 -13.84
N MET A 42 6.14 6.92 -12.67
CA MET A 42 7.60 6.86 -12.54
C MET A 42 8.08 5.41 -12.58
N ASN A 43 9.28 5.22 -13.12
CA ASN A 43 9.93 3.92 -13.11
C ASN A 43 10.02 3.35 -11.68
N PHE A 44 9.60 2.10 -11.51
CA PHE A 44 9.57 1.42 -10.23
C PHE A 44 10.94 1.32 -9.54
N LEU A 45 12.01 1.06 -10.33
CA LEU A 45 13.37 0.99 -9.83
C LEU A 45 13.84 2.34 -9.28
N LEU A 46 13.67 3.42 -10.06
CA LEU A 46 14.07 4.77 -9.63
C LEU A 46 13.35 5.18 -8.35
N ARG A 47 12.07 4.89 -8.25
CA ARG A 47 11.25 5.17 -7.06
C ARG A 47 11.75 4.40 -5.83
N THR A 48 12.12 3.13 -6.01
CA THR A 48 12.65 2.31 -4.91
C THR A 48 14.05 2.75 -4.50
N MET A 49 14.92 3.13 -5.47
CA MET A 49 16.25 3.70 -5.18
C MET A 49 16.15 5.05 -4.46
N ALA A 50 15.17 5.89 -4.83
CA ALA A 50 14.92 7.13 -4.10
C ALA A 50 14.60 6.87 -2.62
N TRP A 51 13.76 5.87 -2.32
CA TRP A 51 13.49 5.44 -0.94
C TRP A 51 14.74 4.93 -0.22
N GLN A 52 15.59 4.16 -0.92
CA GLN A 52 16.87 3.72 -0.37
C GLN A 52 17.72 4.92 0.07
N THR A 53 17.93 5.89 -0.82
CA THR A 53 18.70 7.10 -0.52
C THR A 53 18.08 7.94 0.61
N LEU A 54 16.74 8.04 0.67
CA LEU A 54 16.06 8.76 1.74
C LEU A 54 16.25 8.11 3.12
N LEU A 55 16.25 6.77 3.19
CA LEU A 55 16.36 5.98 4.42
C LEU A 55 17.80 5.72 4.87
N GLU A 56 18.81 6.02 4.05
CA GLU A 56 20.21 5.86 4.39
C GLU A 56 20.61 6.67 5.64
N LYS A 57 21.69 6.22 6.31
CA LYS A 57 22.21 6.86 7.54
C LYS A 57 22.47 8.37 7.37
N ASN A 58 22.92 8.77 6.18
CA ASN A 58 23.16 10.17 5.82
C ASN A 58 22.08 10.70 4.83
N GLY A 59 20.94 10.00 4.73
CA GLY A 59 19.86 10.39 3.87
C GLY A 59 19.09 11.61 4.39
N VAL A 60 18.19 12.13 3.54
CA VAL A 60 17.43 13.35 3.80
C VAL A 60 16.63 13.24 5.11
N ILE A 61 15.99 12.10 5.37
CA ILE A 61 15.18 11.88 6.58
C ILE A 61 16.05 12.03 7.83
N ASN A 62 17.21 11.39 7.88
CA ASN A 62 18.11 11.48 9.01
C ASN A 62 18.76 12.87 9.16
N THR A 63 18.97 13.57 8.05
CA THR A 63 19.47 14.96 8.07
C THR A 63 18.43 15.90 8.69
N VAL A 64 17.16 15.76 8.31
CA VAL A 64 16.05 16.53 8.91
C VAL A 64 15.89 16.19 10.40
N LEU A 65 15.96 14.92 10.79
CA LEU A 65 15.87 14.50 12.17
C LEU A 65 17.00 15.09 13.02
N ARG A 66 18.25 15.11 12.49
CA ARG A 66 19.40 15.76 13.19
C ARG A 66 19.15 17.28 13.34
N PHE A 67 18.63 17.93 12.32
CA PHE A 67 18.29 19.36 12.41
C PHE A 67 17.24 19.66 13.49
N LEU A 68 16.28 18.74 13.67
CA LEU A 68 15.25 18.81 14.71
C LEU A 68 15.72 18.27 16.08
N HIS A 69 17.02 17.94 16.25
CA HIS A 69 17.59 17.33 17.47
C HIS A 69 16.91 16.02 17.89
N LEU A 70 16.32 15.28 16.93
CA LEU A 70 15.69 13.98 17.14
C LEU A 70 16.68 12.84 16.89
N PRO A 71 16.48 11.67 17.51
CA PRO A 71 17.33 10.50 17.27
C PRO A 71 17.26 10.05 15.81
N THR A 72 18.41 9.71 15.22
CA THR A 72 18.48 9.20 13.84
C THR A 72 17.90 7.79 13.74
N LEU A 73 17.11 7.56 12.69
CA LEU A 73 16.50 6.28 12.40
C LEU A 73 17.47 5.40 11.59
N ARG A 74 17.69 4.18 12.03
CA ARG A 74 18.43 3.15 11.28
C ARG A 74 17.45 2.12 10.75
N ILE A 75 16.71 2.48 9.71
CA ILE A 75 15.64 1.65 9.15
C ILE A 75 16.15 0.84 7.94
N ILE A 76 17.10 1.40 7.18
CA ILE A 76 17.66 0.71 6.00
C ILE A 76 18.24 -0.67 6.37
N ASN A 77 18.09 -1.64 5.49
CA ASN A 77 18.47 -3.05 5.67
C ASN A 77 17.71 -3.77 6.80
N THR A 78 16.50 -3.29 7.10
CA THR A 78 15.60 -3.93 8.08
C THR A 78 14.27 -4.35 7.43
N PRO A 79 13.51 -5.27 8.06
CA PRO A 79 12.17 -5.63 7.59
C PRO A 79 11.23 -4.41 7.49
N TYR A 80 11.43 -3.42 8.34
CA TYR A 80 10.61 -2.19 8.35
C TYR A 80 10.81 -1.36 7.08
N ALA A 81 12.05 -1.27 6.56
CA ALA A 81 12.30 -0.58 5.28
C ALA A 81 11.61 -1.28 4.12
N ILE A 82 11.61 -2.63 4.11
CA ILE A 82 10.94 -3.43 3.09
C ILE A 82 9.42 -3.18 3.15
N ILE A 83 8.82 -3.27 4.35
CA ILE A 83 7.37 -3.05 4.53
C ILE A 83 6.99 -1.64 4.08
N LEU A 84 7.75 -0.62 4.48
CA LEU A 84 7.51 0.78 4.11
C LEU A 84 7.61 0.97 2.59
N GLY A 85 8.64 0.41 1.95
CA GLY A 85 8.80 0.43 0.51
C GLY A 85 7.65 -0.28 -0.23
N MET A 86 7.19 -1.42 0.29
CA MET A 86 6.03 -2.15 -0.25
C MET A 86 4.74 -1.33 -0.10
N ILE A 87 4.49 -0.74 1.08
CA ILE A 87 3.31 0.10 1.31
C ILE A 87 3.30 1.24 0.31
N TYR A 88 4.38 2.00 0.21
CA TYR A 88 4.45 3.14 -0.71
C TYR A 88 4.21 2.74 -2.17
N ASN A 89 4.81 1.63 -2.61
CA ASN A 89 4.69 1.19 -3.99
C ASN A 89 3.32 0.58 -4.31
N PHE A 90 2.70 -0.11 -3.36
CA PHE A 90 1.49 -0.91 -3.60
C PHE A 90 0.21 -0.30 -3.02
N LEU A 91 0.29 0.77 -2.22
CA LEU A 91 -0.87 1.45 -1.65
C LEU A 91 -1.92 1.87 -2.69
N PRO A 92 -1.57 2.42 -3.87
CA PRO A 92 -2.57 2.78 -4.87
C PRO A 92 -3.36 1.57 -5.40
N PHE A 93 -2.72 0.39 -5.50
CA PHE A 93 -3.39 -0.85 -5.95
C PHE A 93 -4.39 -1.38 -4.93
N MET A 94 -4.24 -1.04 -3.64
CA MET A 94 -5.22 -1.31 -2.61
C MET A 94 -6.30 -0.24 -2.58
N LEU A 95 -5.91 1.03 -2.69
CA LEU A 95 -6.79 2.18 -2.60
C LEU A 95 -7.86 2.20 -3.69
N LEU A 96 -7.46 1.98 -4.95
CA LEU A 96 -8.34 2.12 -6.11
C LEU A 96 -9.54 1.16 -6.09
N PRO A 97 -9.38 -0.17 -5.89
CA PRO A 97 -10.50 -1.08 -5.83
C PRO A 97 -11.45 -0.78 -4.68
N ILE A 98 -10.92 -0.41 -3.50
CA ILE A 98 -11.73 -0.05 -2.33
C ILE A 98 -12.51 1.23 -2.61
N TYR A 99 -11.85 2.27 -3.12
CA TYR A 99 -12.48 3.53 -3.49
C TYR A 99 -13.59 3.32 -4.53
N ASN A 100 -13.31 2.57 -5.59
CA ASN A 100 -14.29 2.27 -6.65
C ASN A 100 -15.50 1.48 -6.13
N SER A 101 -15.33 0.66 -5.10
CA SER A 101 -16.41 -0.04 -4.45
C SER A 101 -17.26 0.90 -3.58
N LEU A 102 -16.59 1.79 -2.84
CA LEU A 102 -17.24 2.73 -1.92
C LEU A 102 -18.05 3.82 -2.67
N ILE A 103 -17.59 4.33 -3.79
CA ILE A 103 -18.33 5.33 -4.57
C ILE A 103 -19.60 4.79 -5.23
N LYS A 104 -19.70 3.46 -5.37
CA LYS A 104 -20.91 2.79 -5.91
C LYS A 104 -21.97 2.54 -4.85
N VAL A 105 -21.67 2.79 -3.58
CA VAL A 105 -22.65 2.66 -2.50
C VAL A 105 -23.67 3.79 -2.62
N ASP A 106 -24.93 3.42 -2.91
CA ASP A 106 -26.00 4.38 -3.03
C ASP A 106 -26.31 5.02 -1.67
N LEU A 107 -26.41 6.35 -1.67
CA LEU A 107 -26.79 7.13 -0.48
C LEU A 107 -28.18 6.74 0.05
N SER A 108 -29.10 6.31 -0.83
CA SER A 108 -30.43 5.85 -0.44
C SER A 108 -30.38 4.65 0.51
N VAL A 109 -29.43 3.73 0.31
CA VAL A 109 -29.25 2.56 1.19
C VAL A 109 -28.75 2.98 2.57
N ILE A 110 -27.88 3.99 2.64
CA ILE A 110 -27.39 4.56 3.88
C ILE A 110 -28.52 5.25 4.63
N GLN A 111 -29.32 6.09 3.94
CA GLN A 111 -30.47 6.78 4.50
C GLN A 111 -31.54 5.80 5.01
N ALA A 112 -31.88 4.79 4.23
CA ALA A 112 -32.82 3.75 4.64
C ALA A 112 -32.37 3.01 5.93
N ALA A 113 -31.07 2.76 6.08
CA ALA A 113 -30.53 2.17 7.30
C ALA A 113 -30.65 3.12 8.50
N GLU A 114 -30.43 4.43 8.30
CA GLU A 114 -30.59 5.45 9.34
C GLU A 114 -32.07 5.64 9.72
N ASP A 115 -32.99 5.63 8.77
CA ASP A 115 -34.43 5.68 8.98
C ASP A 115 -34.96 4.48 9.79
N LEU A 116 -34.31 3.32 9.65
CA LEU A 116 -34.57 2.11 10.46
C LEU A 116 -33.92 2.17 11.87
N GLY A 117 -33.34 3.32 12.25
CA GLY A 117 -32.76 3.53 13.57
C GLY A 117 -31.31 3.05 13.72
N ALA A 118 -30.63 2.72 12.62
CA ALA A 118 -29.20 2.35 12.69
C ALA A 118 -28.34 3.58 13.04
N ASN A 119 -27.49 3.42 14.05
CA ASN A 119 -26.48 4.44 14.36
C ASN A 119 -25.32 4.39 13.34
N LYS A 120 -24.46 5.42 13.30
CA LYS A 120 -23.34 5.54 12.35
C LYS A 120 -22.41 4.32 12.34
N PHE A 121 -22.18 3.70 13.49
CA PHE A 121 -21.34 2.52 13.59
C PHE A 121 -22.04 1.28 13.01
N GLN A 122 -23.33 1.13 13.25
CA GLN A 122 -24.14 0.06 12.67
C GLN A 122 -24.27 0.21 11.15
N THR A 123 -24.50 1.41 10.66
CA THR A 123 -24.52 1.72 9.21
C THR A 123 -23.18 1.39 8.58
N PHE A 124 -22.07 1.76 9.22
CA PHE A 124 -20.73 1.39 8.74
C PHE A 124 -20.54 -0.13 8.68
N THR A 125 -20.75 -0.84 9.79
CA THR A 125 -20.43 -2.27 9.90
C THR A 125 -21.39 -3.17 9.13
N LYS A 126 -22.69 -2.83 9.10
CA LYS A 126 -23.72 -3.67 8.49
C LYS A 126 -23.96 -3.34 7.01
N VAL A 127 -23.72 -2.10 6.58
CA VAL A 127 -24.01 -1.65 5.22
C VAL A 127 -22.72 -1.37 4.45
N ILE A 128 -21.99 -0.32 4.84
CA ILE A 128 -20.84 0.17 4.06
C ILE A 128 -19.75 -0.89 3.96
N TRP A 129 -19.36 -1.50 5.08
CA TRP A 129 -18.34 -2.56 5.11
C TRP A 129 -18.72 -3.73 4.21
N LYS A 130 -19.96 -4.23 4.32
CA LYS A 130 -20.42 -5.37 3.52
C LYS A 130 -20.43 -5.07 2.02
N LEU A 131 -20.86 -3.88 1.63
CA LEU A 131 -20.88 -3.46 0.23
C LEU A 131 -19.48 -3.18 -0.33
N SER A 132 -18.50 -2.87 0.54
CA SER A 132 -17.12 -2.64 0.13
C SER A 132 -16.26 -3.93 0.06
N ILE A 133 -16.73 -5.07 0.59
CA ILE A 133 -15.99 -6.34 0.59
C ILE A 133 -15.43 -6.71 -0.80
N PRO A 134 -16.18 -6.66 -1.92
CA PRO A 134 -15.59 -7.01 -3.21
C PRO A 134 -14.42 -6.12 -3.61
N GLY A 135 -14.44 -4.84 -3.28
CA GLY A 135 -13.31 -3.94 -3.48
C GLY A 135 -12.12 -4.27 -2.58
N VAL A 136 -12.39 -4.60 -1.32
CA VAL A 136 -11.37 -5.02 -0.36
C VAL A 136 -10.68 -6.30 -0.80
N LEU A 137 -11.44 -7.32 -1.20
CA LEU A 137 -10.89 -8.60 -1.68
C LEU A 137 -10.02 -8.39 -2.94
N ASN A 138 -10.48 -7.62 -3.91
CA ASN A 138 -9.69 -7.30 -5.10
C ASN A 138 -8.40 -6.57 -4.74
N GLY A 139 -8.45 -5.59 -3.85
CA GLY A 139 -7.27 -4.88 -3.36
C GLY A 139 -6.26 -5.80 -2.66
N ILE A 140 -6.75 -6.67 -1.76
CA ILE A 140 -5.92 -7.65 -1.06
C ILE A 140 -5.23 -8.59 -2.07
N MET A 141 -5.98 -9.15 -3.01
CA MET A 141 -5.41 -10.06 -4.02
C MET A 141 -4.33 -9.35 -4.85
N MET A 142 -4.60 -8.14 -5.35
CA MET A 142 -3.62 -7.38 -6.14
C MET A 142 -2.34 -7.09 -5.34
N VAL A 143 -2.46 -6.53 -4.14
CA VAL A 143 -1.30 -6.14 -3.34
C VAL A 143 -0.54 -7.37 -2.85
N PHE A 144 -1.23 -8.43 -2.45
CA PHE A 144 -0.60 -9.66 -1.99
C PHE A 144 0.22 -10.34 -3.10
N LEU A 145 -0.34 -10.48 -4.30
CA LEU A 145 0.38 -11.06 -5.45
C LEU A 145 1.60 -10.22 -5.83
N LEU A 146 1.45 -8.88 -5.91
CA LEU A 146 2.56 -7.99 -6.20
C LEU A 146 3.64 -8.04 -5.12
N SER A 147 3.27 -8.14 -3.85
CA SER A 147 4.22 -8.16 -2.74
C SER A 147 4.98 -9.47 -2.60
N ILE A 148 4.40 -10.60 -3.01
CA ILE A 148 5.08 -11.91 -3.03
C ILE A 148 6.07 -11.99 -4.20
N SER A 149 5.67 -11.51 -5.39
CA SER A 149 6.47 -11.61 -6.60
C SER A 149 7.59 -10.57 -6.70
N THR A 150 7.54 -9.51 -5.87
CA THR A 150 8.59 -8.48 -5.91
C THR A 150 9.92 -9.00 -5.37
N PHE A 151 11.00 -8.71 -6.07
CA PHE A 151 12.37 -9.02 -5.66
C PHE A 151 13.23 -7.76 -5.46
N VAL A 152 12.87 -6.67 -6.11
CA VAL A 152 13.63 -5.42 -6.11
C VAL A 152 13.62 -4.75 -4.74
N ILE A 153 12.44 -4.66 -4.11
CA ILE A 153 12.27 -3.98 -2.82
C ILE A 153 13.10 -4.66 -1.72
N PRO A 154 13.02 -5.99 -1.50
CA PRO A 154 13.85 -6.67 -0.52
C PRO A 154 15.36 -6.57 -0.82
N LYS A 155 15.74 -6.57 -2.11
CA LYS A 155 17.13 -6.46 -2.53
C LYS A 155 17.72 -5.09 -2.23
N LEU A 156 17.00 -4.01 -2.54
CA LEU A 156 17.46 -2.62 -2.36
C LEU A 156 17.29 -2.12 -0.92
N LEU A 157 16.12 -2.34 -0.30
CA LEU A 157 15.81 -1.80 1.02
C LEU A 157 16.15 -2.75 2.17
N GLY A 158 16.21 -4.06 1.89
CA GLY A 158 16.54 -5.10 2.87
C GLY A 158 18.00 -5.56 2.83
N GLY A 159 18.85 -4.96 1.97
CA GLY A 159 20.26 -5.33 1.85
C GLY A 159 20.49 -6.77 1.40
N GLY A 160 19.52 -7.38 0.71
CA GLY A 160 19.61 -8.77 0.23
C GLY A 160 19.49 -9.86 1.33
N GLN A 161 19.25 -9.47 2.59
CA GLN A 161 19.16 -10.41 3.72
C GLN A 161 17.80 -11.15 3.79
N TYR A 162 16.78 -10.61 3.13
CA TYR A 162 15.42 -11.13 3.18
C TYR A 162 15.01 -11.67 1.82
N MET A 163 14.88 -13.01 1.73
CA MET A 163 14.42 -13.67 0.52
C MET A 163 12.89 -13.77 0.51
N LEU A 164 12.28 -13.18 -0.49
CA LEU A 164 10.89 -13.44 -0.90
C LEU A 164 10.88 -14.44 -2.06
N ILE A 165 9.70 -14.92 -2.41
CA ILE A 165 9.52 -15.85 -3.54
C ILE A 165 10.08 -15.26 -4.83
N GLY A 166 9.86 -13.95 -5.08
CA GLY A 166 10.44 -13.25 -6.21
C GLY A 166 11.97 -13.27 -6.25
N ASN A 167 12.65 -13.16 -5.10
CA ASN A 167 14.11 -13.28 -5.03
C ASN A 167 14.59 -14.71 -5.29
N LEU A 168 13.82 -15.72 -4.83
CA LEU A 168 14.12 -17.12 -5.10
C LEU A 168 14.05 -17.40 -6.61
N ILE A 169 12.97 -16.96 -7.25
CA ILE A 169 12.78 -17.09 -8.70
C ILE A 169 13.93 -16.37 -9.44
N GLU A 170 14.24 -15.12 -9.08
CA GLU A 170 15.35 -14.38 -9.69
C GLU A 170 16.67 -15.15 -9.56
N SER A 171 16.96 -15.69 -8.38
CA SER A 171 18.21 -16.42 -8.15
C SER A 171 18.31 -17.71 -8.98
N GLN A 172 17.23 -18.46 -9.15
CA GLN A 172 17.22 -19.67 -9.94
C GLN A 172 17.41 -19.36 -11.43
N PHE A 173 16.70 -18.39 -11.97
CA PHE A 173 16.80 -18.05 -13.39
C PHE A 173 18.11 -17.35 -13.76
N ILE A 174 18.59 -16.41 -12.94
CA ILE A 174 19.75 -15.58 -13.29
C ILE A 174 21.05 -16.17 -12.77
N SER A 175 21.09 -16.71 -11.55
CA SER A 175 22.33 -17.18 -10.92
C SER A 175 22.65 -18.65 -11.20
N VAL A 176 21.63 -19.50 -11.25
CA VAL A 176 21.81 -20.95 -11.47
C VAL A 176 21.67 -21.32 -12.93
N GLY A 177 20.93 -20.51 -13.73
CA GLY A 177 20.68 -20.78 -15.14
C GLY A 177 19.80 -22.01 -15.39
N ASP A 178 19.05 -22.43 -14.37
CA ASP A 178 18.13 -23.56 -14.49
C ASP A 178 16.78 -23.07 -15.03
N TRP A 179 16.53 -23.41 -16.30
CA TRP A 179 15.32 -23.03 -17.04
C TRP A 179 14.25 -24.13 -17.04
N ASN A 180 14.49 -25.26 -16.35
CA ASN A 180 13.61 -26.44 -16.31
C ASN A 180 12.75 -26.44 -15.03
N PHE A 181 11.97 -25.38 -14.83
CA PHE A 181 10.94 -25.34 -13.78
C PHE A 181 9.57 -25.58 -14.34
#